data_dfff97f66a983d59d38fe9fc9df1722f
#
_entry.id   dfff97f66a983d59d38fe9fc9df1722f
#
_cell.length_a   1.000
_cell.length_b   1.000
_cell.length_c   1.000
_cell.angle_alpha   90.00
_cell.angle_beta   90.00
_cell.angle_gamma   90.00
#
_symmetry.space_group_name_H-M   'P 1'
#
loop_
_entity.id
_entity.type
_entity.pdbx_description
1 polymer ?
#
loop_
_entity_poly.entity_id
_entity_poly.type
_entity_poly.pdbx_seq_one_letter_code
_entity_poly.pdbx_strand_id
1 'polypeptide(L)'
;MARRPVACLAAALVALGSAASAQALRPFTVVGNAIPASLTATAGDAARGRTLVVERSSTCILCHSGPFPEQSFQGDVAPSLAGTGSRWSEGEIRLRLVDASRFNPATIMPSYYRIDGLSRVGRAWQGKPILTAEQIEDIVAYLVTLRE
;
A
#
# COMPACT_ATOMS: atom_id res chain seq x y z
N MET A 1 -42.97 52.21 -29.87
CA MET A 1 -42.81 50.83 -29.34
C MET A 1 -41.39 50.39 -29.56
N ALA A 2 -40.54 50.49 -28.55
CA ALA A 2 -39.12 50.16 -28.61
C ALA A 2 -38.89 48.74 -28.06
N ARG A 3 -38.39 47.81 -28.87
CA ARG A 3 -38.02 46.46 -28.48
C ARG A 3 -36.59 46.47 -27.91
N ARG A 4 -36.45 46.08 -26.62
CA ARG A 4 -35.17 45.88 -25.95
C ARG A 4 -34.59 44.52 -26.35
N PRO A 5 -33.30 44.37 -26.67
CA PRO A 5 -32.67 43.11 -26.93
C PRO A 5 -32.35 42.40 -25.55
N VAL A 6 -32.75 41.15 -25.43
CA VAL A 6 -32.39 40.29 -24.33
C VAL A 6 -31.00 39.68 -24.62
N ALA A 7 -30.00 40.08 -23.84
CA ALA A 7 -28.67 39.53 -23.92
C ALA A 7 -28.64 38.17 -23.13
N CYS A 8 -28.50 37.07 -23.86
CA CYS A 8 -28.25 35.76 -23.24
C CYS A 8 -26.76 35.66 -22.82
N LEU A 9 -26.49 35.72 -21.53
CA LEU A 9 -25.19 35.35 -20.99
C LEU A 9 -25.07 33.80 -20.99
N ALA A 10 -24.23 33.28 -21.88
CA ALA A 10 -23.82 31.89 -21.87
C ALA A 10 -22.74 31.71 -20.78
N ALA A 11 -23.06 31.08 -19.65
CA ALA A 11 -22.11 30.68 -18.63
C ALA A 11 -21.34 29.45 -19.10
N ALA A 12 -20.08 29.60 -19.45
CA ALA A 12 -19.19 28.49 -19.77
C ALA A 12 -18.78 27.79 -18.46
N LEU A 13 -19.32 26.60 -18.21
CA LEU A 13 -18.83 25.71 -17.17
C LEU A 13 -17.48 25.11 -17.59
N VAL A 14 -16.40 25.59 -16.98
CA VAL A 14 -15.08 24.96 -17.10
C VAL A 14 -15.08 23.74 -16.17
N ALA A 15 -15.24 22.54 -16.74
CA ALA A 15 -15.07 21.29 -16.02
C ALA A 15 -13.58 21.11 -15.72
N LEU A 16 -13.17 21.38 -14.48
CA LEU A 16 -11.86 20.98 -13.94
C LEU A 16 -11.85 19.45 -13.80
N GLY A 17 -11.40 18.77 -14.86
CA GLY A 17 -11.10 17.35 -14.81
C GLY A 17 -9.95 17.12 -13.85
N SER A 18 -10.22 16.52 -12.67
CA SER A 18 -9.18 16.01 -11.79
C SER A 18 -8.48 14.87 -12.52
N ALA A 19 -7.31 15.16 -13.12
CA ALA A 19 -6.41 14.11 -13.59
C ALA A 19 -6.00 13.28 -12.37
N ALA A 20 -6.48 12.04 -12.28
CA ALA A 20 -5.97 11.07 -11.32
C ALA A 20 -4.49 10.85 -11.66
N SER A 21 -3.59 11.52 -10.94
CA SER A 21 -2.16 11.30 -11.02
C SER A 21 -1.90 9.84 -10.72
N ALA A 22 -1.38 9.09 -11.70
CA ALA A 22 -0.77 7.80 -11.42
C ALA A 22 0.31 8.07 -10.37
N GLN A 23 0.19 7.45 -9.19
CA GLN A 23 1.11 7.68 -8.10
C GLN A 23 2.48 7.11 -8.48
N ALA A 24 3.41 7.99 -8.84
CA ALA A 24 4.76 7.61 -9.19
C ALA A 24 5.41 6.93 -7.97
N LEU A 25 6.10 5.81 -8.20
CA LEU A 25 6.87 5.15 -7.17
C LEU A 25 7.95 6.10 -6.63
N ARG A 26 8.04 6.22 -5.32
CA ARG A 26 9.15 6.91 -4.68
C ARG A 26 10.40 6.03 -4.77
N PRO A 27 11.56 6.60 -5.10
CA PRO A 27 12.81 5.84 -5.17
C PRO A 27 13.20 5.33 -3.77
N PHE A 28 13.78 4.15 -3.72
CA PHE A 28 14.31 3.55 -2.50
C PHE A 28 15.60 2.80 -2.79
N THR A 29 16.42 2.61 -1.76
CA THR A 29 17.68 1.85 -1.84
C THR A 29 17.58 0.62 -0.96
N VAL A 30 17.90 -0.55 -1.54
CA VAL A 30 18.03 -1.80 -0.78
C VAL A 30 19.46 -1.95 -0.31
N VAL A 31 19.66 -2.18 0.99
CA VAL A 31 20.94 -2.46 1.62
C VAL A 31 20.84 -3.81 2.31
N GLY A 32 21.54 -4.80 1.79
CA GLY A 32 21.39 -6.19 2.25
C GLY A 32 19.94 -6.67 2.12
N ASN A 33 19.35 -7.04 3.23
CA ASN A 33 17.98 -7.54 3.32
C ASN A 33 16.97 -6.48 3.81
N ALA A 34 17.27 -5.19 3.65
CA ALA A 34 16.46 -4.10 4.17
C ALA A 34 16.34 -2.92 3.21
N ILE A 35 15.28 -2.13 3.37
CA ILE A 35 15.16 -0.75 2.91
C ILE A 35 15.22 0.13 4.17
N PRO A 36 16.43 0.64 4.56
CA PRO A 36 16.60 1.32 5.83
C PRO A 36 15.83 2.64 5.95
N ALA A 37 15.76 3.40 4.85
CA ALA A 37 15.07 4.68 4.82
C ALA A 37 13.57 4.49 4.58
N SER A 38 12.73 5.30 5.24
CA SER A 38 11.30 5.38 4.95
C SER A 38 11.06 5.83 3.51
N LEU A 39 10.05 5.25 2.85
CA LEU A 39 9.63 5.64 1.50
C LEU A 39 9.06 7.06 1.45
N THR A 40 8.55 7.57 2.57
CA THR A 40 7.88 8.88 2.67
C THR A 40 8.74 9.95 3.33
N ALA A 41 9.91 9.60 3.86
CA ALA A 41 10.74 10.42 4.73
C ALA A 41 10.05 10.86 6.04
N THR A 42 8.86 10.32 6.32
CA THR A 42 8.09 10.53 7.55
C THR A 42 7.73 9.18 8.16
N ALA A 43 7.50 9.15 9.47
CA ALA A 43 7.02 7.94 10.15
C ALA A 43 5.59 7.61 9.72
N GLY A 44 5.29 6.32 9.60
CA GLY A 44 3.94 5.83 9.39
C GLY A 44 3.09 5.91 10.67
N ASP A 45 1.79 5.73 10.51
CA ASP A 45 0.80 5.69 11.60
C ASP A 45 0.38 4.24 11.87
N ALA A 46 0.70 3.73 13.06
CA ALA A 46 0.43 2.34 13.42
C ALA A 46 -1.09 2.01 13.47
N ALA A 47 -1.95 2.97 13.81
CA ALA A 47 -3.39 2.73 13.84
C ALA A 47 -3.97 2.57 12.43
N ARG A 48 -3.56 3.42 11.48
CA ARG A 48 -3.90 3.25 10.06
C ARG A 48 -3.30 1.96 9.51
N GLY A 49 -2.04 1.64 9.87
CA GLY A 49 -1.39 0.40 9.48
C GLY A 49 -2.15 -0.83 9.94
N ARG A 50 -2.63 -0.85 11.19
CA ARG A 50 -3.49 -1.93 11.68
C ARG A 50 -4.76 -2.07 10.86
N THR A 51 -5.45 -0.96 10.59
CA THR A 51 -6.65 -0.97 9.74
C THR A 51 -6.36 -1.61 8.38
N LEU A 52 -5.28 -1.19 7.72
CA LEU A 52 -4.87 -1.76 6.44
C LEU A 52 -4.58 -3.26 6.53
N VAL A 53 -3.89 -3.73 7.58
CA VAL A 53 -3.55 -5.16 7.74
C VAL A 53 -4.79 -6.02 7.90
N VAL A 54 -5.81 -5.56 8.64
CA VAL A 54 -7.04 -6.34 8.88
C VAL A 54 -8.08 -6.21 7.75
N GLU A 55 -7.93 -5.24 6.86
CA GLU A 55 -8.80 -5.12 5.70
C GLU A 55 -8.51 -6.22 4.67
N ARG A 56 -9.57 -6.87 4.16
CA ARG A 56 -9.43 -7.93 3.16
C ARG A 56 -8.94 -7.42 1.81
N SER A 57 -9.09 -6.15 1.53
CA SER A 57 -8.60 -5.50 0.31
C SER A 57 -7.06 -5.49 0.21
N SER A 58 -6.37 -5.40 1.35
CA SER A 58 -4.90 -5.49 1.41
C SER A 58 -4.38 -6.92 1.35
N THR A 59 -5.27 -7.92 1.50
CA THR A 59 -5.00 -9.36 1.42
C THR A 59 -4.13 -9.96 2.55
N CYS A 60 -3.59 -9.19 3.47
CA CYS A 60 -2.67 -9.68 4.52
C CYS A 60 -3.29 -10.84 5.32
N ILE A 61 -4.47 -10.61 5.92
CA ILE A 61 -5.15 -11.62 6.75
C ILE A 61 -5.76 -12.79 5.95
N LEU A 62 -5.75 -12.74 4.62
CA LEU A 62 -6.16 -13.88 3.80
C LEU A 62 -5.10 -15.00 3.83
N CYS A 63 -3.85 -14.66 4.10
CA CYS A 63 -2.72 -15.58 4.15
C CYS A 63 -2.11 -15.67 5.54
N HIS A 64 -2.08 -14.59 6.31
CA HIS A 64 -1.46 -14.50 7.62
C HIS A 64 -2.50 -14.50 8.74
N SER A 65 -2.19 -15.23 9.81
CA SER A 65 -2.83 -15.04 11.12
C SER A 65 -2.10 -13.96 11.92
N GLY A 66 -2.71 -13.50 13.02
CA GLY A 66 -2.10 -12.53 13.92
C GLY A 66 -2.99 -12.22 15.12
N PRO A 67 -2.61 -11.25 15.96
CA PRO A 67 -3.35 -10.87 17.16
C PRO A 67 -4.58 -10.01 16.81
N PHE A 68 -5.50 -10.56 16.01
CA PHE A 68 -6.71 -9.91 15.52
C PHE A 68 -7.96 -10.68 15.99
N PRO A 69 -8.31 -10.62 17.30
CA PRO A 69 -9.40 -11.42 17.84
C PRO A 69 -10.77 -11.12 17.22
N GLU A 70 -10.94 -9.93 16.67
CA GLU A 70 -12.15 -9.52 15.95
C GLU A 70 -12.28 -10.13 14.54
N GLN A 71 -11.19 -10.73 14.03
CA GLN A 71 -11.14 -11.35 12.70
C GLN A 71 -11.28 -12.87 12.84
N SER A 72 -12.49 -13.37 12.69
CA SER A 72 -12.81 -14.81 12.87
C SER A 72 -12.14 -15.72 11.83
N PHE A 73 -11.82 -15.20 10.65
CA PHE A 73 -11.26 -15.96 9.53
C PHE A 73 -9.94 -15.35 9.10
N GLN A 74 -8.85 -15.90 9.65
CA GLN A 74 -7.48 -15.54 9.31
C GLN A 74 -6.83 -16.70 8.55
N GLY A 75 -5.95 -16.37 7.60
CA GLY A 75 -5.21 -17.37 6.85
C GLY A 75 -4.11 -18.04 7.68
N ASP A 76 -3.71 -19.23 7.24
CA ASP A 76 -2.67 -20.05 7.86
C ASP A 76 -1.59 -20.51 6.83
N VAL A 77 -1.68 -20.02 5.58
CA VAL A 77 -0.72 -20.37 4.52
C VAL A 77 0.60 -19.60 4.59
N ALA A 78 0.66 -18.57 5.44
CA ALA A 78 1.83 -17.75 5.67
C ALA A 78 2.11 -17.64 7.20
N PRO A 79 3.37 -17.31 7.61
CA PRO A 79 3.71 -17.18 9.02
C PRO A 79 2.84 -16.16 9.75
N SER A 80 2.53 -16.42 11.03
CA SER A 80 1.79 -15.47 11.86
C SER A 80 2.50 -14.10 11.92
N LEU A 81 1.72 -13.03 11.89
CA LEU A 81 2.20 -11.67 12.09
C LEU A 81 2.55 -11.37 13.55
N ALA A 82 2.07 -12.19 14.51
CA ALA A 82 2.51 -12.08 15.91
C ALA A 82 4.04 -12.17 16.00
N GLY A 83 4.66 -11.34 16.82
CA GLY A 83 6.11 -11.30 17.00
C GLY A 83 6.92 -10.76 15.80
N THR A 84 6.29 -10.17 14.79
CA THR A 84 6.98 -9.61 13.60
C THR A 84 8.04 -8.58 14.02
N GLY A 85 7.69 -7.66 14.92
CA GLY A 85 8.60 -6.63 15.41
C GLY A 85 9.73 -7.12 16.30
N SER A 86 9.68 -8.39 16.77
CA SER A 86 10.80 -9.04 17.46
C SER A 86 11.73 -9.76 16.49
N ARG A 87 11.19 -10.24 15.35
CA ARG A 87 11.95 -11.00 14.36
C ARG A 87 12.70 -10.14 13.37
N TRP A 88 12.16 -8.98 12.99
CA TRP A 88 12.68 -8.15 11.92
C TRP A 88 12.67 -6.66 12.25
N SER A 89 13.65 -5.95 11.73
CA SER A 89 13.73 -4.49 11.74
C SER A 89 12.68 -3.87 10.81
N GLU A 90 12.40 -2.58 11.00
CA GLU A 90 11.53 -1.82 10.08
C GLU A 90 11.95 -1.95 8.62
N GLY A 91 13.26 -1.84 8.35
CA GLY A 91 13.79 -1.93 6.98
C GLY A 91 13.58 -3.30 6.35
N GLU A 92 13.69 -4.38 7.13
CA GLU A 92 13.43 -5.74 6.66
C GLU A 92 11.93 -5.99 6.42
N ILE A 93 11.06 -5.46 7.29
CA ILE A 93 9.60 -5.50 7.10
C ILE A 93 9.24 -4.71 5.84
N ARG A 94 9.79 -3.51 5.69
CA ARG A 94 9.56 -2.66 4.52
C ARG A 94 9.94 -3.37 3.21
N LEU A 95 11.10 -4.01 3.15
CA LEU A 95 11.49 -4.75 1.96
C LEU A 95 10.56 -5.93 1.66
N ARG A 96 10.05 -6.64 2.67
CA ARG A 96 9.06 -7.72 2.47
C ARG A 96 7.76 -7.20 1.87
N LEU A 97 7.31 -6.04 2.29
CA LEU A 97 6.10 -5.41 1.72
C LEU A 97 6.37 -4.89 0.30
N VAL A 98 7.50 -4.25 0.08
CA VAL A 98 7.87 -3.71 -1.24
C VAL A 98 8.04 -4.84 -2.24
N ASP A 99 8.84 -5.84 -1.92
CA ASP A 99 9.14 -6.96 -2.80
C ASP A 99 9.62 -8.21 -2.04
N ALA A 100 8.70 -9.04 -1.59
CA ALA A 100 8.99 -10.30 -0.90
C ALA A 100 9.79 -11.29 -1.77
N SER A 101 9.74 -11.17 -3.09
CA SER A 101 10.49 -12.05 -4.00
C SER A 101 12.01 -11.94 -3.86
N ARG A 102 12.49 -10.87 -3.23
CA ARG A 102 13.91 -10.70 -2.87
C ARG A 102 14.41 -11.74 -1.87
N PHE A 103 13.53 -12.21 -0.99
CA PHE A 103 13.85 -13.25 0.00
C PHE A 103 13.54 -14.66 -0.51
N ASN A 104 12.45 -14.78 -1.25
CA ASN A 104 12.03 -16.05 -1.83
C ASN A 104 11.42 -15.78 -3.22
N PRO A 105 12.12 -16.08 -4.31
CA PRO A 105 11.60 -15.88 -5.66
C PRO A 105 10.33 -16.68 -5.97
N ALA A 106 10.07 -17.76 -5.23
CA ALA A 106 8.86 -18.60 -5.36
C ALA A 106 7.71 -18.15 -4.43
N THR A 107 7.84 -17.02 -3.74
CA THR A 107 6.81 -16.55 -2.82
C THR A 107 5.49 -16.26 -3.54
N ILE A 108 4.37 -16.58 -2.86
CA ILE A 108 3.03 -16.17 -3.27
C ILE A 108 2.64 -14.82 -2.68
N MET A 109 3.43 -14.27 -1.74
CA MET A 109 3.18 -12.93 -1.20
C MET A 109 3.35 -11.89 -2.30
N PRO A 110 2.34 -11.03 -2.55
CA PRO A 110 2.44 -10.00 -3.57
C PRO A 110 3.59 -9.01 -3.29
N SER A 111 4.20 -8.48 -4.34
CA SER A 111 5.03 -7.29 -4.24
C SER A 111 4.12 -6.06 -4.24
N TYR A 112 3.89 -5.48 -3.08
CA TYR A 112 2.88 -4.42 -2.93
C TYR A 112 3.30 -3.08 -3.54
N TYR A 113 4.61 -2.88 -3.77
CA TYR A 113 5.13 -1.59 -4.26
C TYR A 113 5.98 -1.70 -5.54
N ARG A 114 6.14 -2.89 -6.09
CA ARG A 114 6.81 -3.13 -7.36
C ARG A 114 5.80 -3.13 -8.50
N ILE A 115 6.13 -2.52 -9.64
CA ILE A 115 5.29 -2.46 -10.84
C ILE A 115 5.93 -3.16 -12.05
N ASP A 116 7.23 -3.43 -12.00
CA ASP A 116 7.99 -4.03 -13.08
C ASP A 116 8.27 -5.52 -12.85
N GLY A 117 8.42 -6.29 -13.94
CA GLY A 117 8.75 -7.70 -13.88
C GLY A 117 7.65 -8.58 -13.26
N LEU A 118 6.42 -8.11 -13.22
CA LEU A 118 5.25 -8.84 -12.72
C LEU A 118 4.57 -9.58 -13.89
N SER A 119 4.00 -10.76 -13.59
CA SER A 119 3.21 -11.53 -14.55
C SER A 119 1.74 -11.56 -14.14
N ARG A 120 0.84 -11.70 -15.12
CA ARG A 120 -0.62 -11.84 -14.90
C ARG A 120 -1.27 -10.67 -14.15
N VAL A 121 -0.73 -9.47 -14.31
CA VAL A 121 -1.31 -8.27 -13.68
C VAL A 121 -2.61 -7.90 -14.37
N GLY A 122 -3.69 -7.81 -13.61
CA GLY A 122 -4.99 -7.36 -14.10
C GLY A 122 -4.91 -5.95 -14.67
N ARG A 123 -5.69 -5.65 -15.73
CA ARG A 123 -5.63 -4.34 -16.43
C ARG A 123 -5.72 -3.13 -15.51
N ALA A 124 -6.55 -3.19 -14.47
CA ALA A 124 -6.74 -2.10 -13.53
C ALA A 124 -5.49 -1.77 -12.69
N TRP A 125 -4.54 -2.72 -12.59
CA TRP A 125 -3.34 -2.66 -11.75
C TRP A 125 -2.04 -2.51 -12.55
N GLN A 126 -2.09 -2.56 -13.88
CA GLN A 126 -0.90 -2.40 -14.71
C GLN A 126 -0.25 -1.04 -14.48
N GLY A 127 1.05 -1.02 -14.19
CA GLY A 127 1.82 0.18 -13.89
C GLY A 127 1.46 0.89 -12.58
N LYS A 128 0.72 0.20 -11.68
CA LYS A 128 0.33 0.76 -10.38
C LYS A 128 0.77 -0.16 -9.25
N PRO A 129 1.28 0.38 -8.14
CA PRO A 129 1.52 -0.40 -6.94
C PRO A 129 0.17 -0.79 -6.30
N ILE A 130 0.16 -1.90 -5.54
CA ILE A 130 -1.02 -2.33 -4.77
C ILE A 130 -1.25 -1.38 -3.59
N LEU A 131 -0.16 -0.94 -2.94
CA LEU A 131 -0.19 -0.01 -1.82
C LEU A 131 0.64 1.24 -2.15
N THR A 132 0.25 2.37 -1.59
CA THR A 132 1.03 3.61 -1.68
C THR A 132 2.25 3.57 -0.75
N ALA A 133 3.19 4.48 -0.92
CA ALA A 133 4.33 4.61 -0.02
C ALA A 133 3.88 4.87 1.44
N GLU A 134 2.87 5.72 1.61
CA GLU A 134 2.29 6.06 2.91
C GLU A 134 1.65 4.82 3.56
N GLN A 135 0.90 4.03 2.81
CA GLN A 135 0.30 2.79 3.30
C GLN A 135 1.35 1.74 3.69
N ILE A 136 2.44 1.63 2.92
CA ILE A 136 3.58 0.77 3.31
C ILE A 136 4.16 1.22 4.65
N GLU A 137 4.43 2.52 4.84
CA GLU A 137 4.99 3.02 6.10
C GLU A 137 4.02 2.86 7.27
N ASP A 138 2.73 3.07 7.07
CA ASP A 138 1.70 2.81 8.09
C ASP A 138 1.71 1.34 8.54
N ILE A 139 1.77 0.40 7.58
CA ILE A 139 1.84 -1.04 7.88
C ILE A 139 3.16 -1.39 8.59
N VAL A 140 4.30 -0.83 8.17
CA VAL A 140 5.59 -1.02 8.86
C VAL A 140 5.50 -0.54 10.30
N ALA A 141 4.98 0.69 10.52
CA ALA A 141 4.81 1.26 11.85
C ALA A 141 3.94 0.38 12.76
N TYR A 142 2.91 -0.27 12.20
CA TYR A 142 2.11 -1.23 12.96
C TYR A 142 2.84 -2.53 13.24
N LEU A 143 3.41 -3.17 12.21
CA LEU A 143 4.01 -4.50 12.34
C LEU A 143 5.19 -4.53 13.32
N VAL A 144 5.96 -3.45 13.45
CA VAL A 144 7.05 -3.37 14.46
C VAL A 144 6.54 -3.33 15.89
N THR A 145 5.27 -3.00 16.12
CA THR A 145 4.67 -3.05 17.47
C THR A 145 4.33 -4.48 17.91
N LEU A 146 4.23 -5.42 16.98
CA LEU A 146 3.89 -6.82 17.25
C LEU A 146 5.14 -7.57 17.72
N ARG A 147 5.40 -7.54 19.04
CA ARG A 147 6.62 -8.08 19.64
C ARG A 147 6.45 -9.43 20.35
N GLU A 148 5.24 -9.96 20.37
CA GLU A 148 4.90 -11.26 20.99
C GLU A 148 4.22 -12.18 20.00
#